data_27fafa0046f8bd31883b3e20e810ba32
#
_entry.id   27fafa0046f8bd31883b3e20e810ba32
#
_cell.length_a   1.000
_cell.length_b   1.000
_cell.length_c   1.000
_cell.angle_alpha   90.00
_cell.angle_beta   90.00
_cell.angle_gamma   90.00
#
_symmetry.space_group_name_H-M   'P 1'
#
loop_
_entity.id
_entity.type
_entity.pdbx_description
1 polymer ?
#
loop_
_entity_poly.entity_id
_entity_poly.type
_entity_poly.pdbx_seq_one_letter_code
_entity_poly.pdbx_strand_id
1 'polypeptide(L)'
;MRLSFDRIMSVFSCSVLTDTFERLDLYGFGRLAYFFHAAQSFNGDVSAWNISHVTSLAGTFSSATVFNRDVSLWETSRVVDLTSAFQSANSFDFDLSKWNTERVTLMDHLFQVCLFDYPRTRVGLVATIRELKDLHRKD
;
A
#
# COMPACT_ATOMS: atom_id res chain seq x y z
N MET A 1 -8.40 -4.20 -24.02
CA MET A 1 -7.27 -3.35 -24.46
C MET A 1 -6.28 -3.30 -23.30
N ARG A 2 -5.18 -4.03 -23.35
CA ARG A 2 -4.15 -4.02 -22.30
C ARG A 2 -3.34 -2.72 -22.42
N LEU A 3 -3.54 -1.80 -21.51
CA LEU A 3 -2.64 -0.65 -21.39
C LEU A 3 -1.32 -1.17 -20.82
N SER A 4 -0.19 -0.91 -21.49
CA SER A 4 1.11 -1.27 -20.97
C SER A 4 1.41 -0.46 -19.70
N PHE A 5 2.10 -1.07 -18.75
CA PHE A 5 2.49 -0.49 -17.46
C PHE A 5 3.14 0.91 -17.62
N ASP A 6 4.02 1.08 -18.61
CA ASP A 6 4.69 2.35 -18.90
C ASP A 6 3.73 3.48 -19.32
N ARG A 7 2.61 3.12 -19.95
CA ARG A 7 1.61 4.10 -20.39
C ARG A 7 0.69 4.53 -19.25
N ILE A 8 0.47 3.65 -18.30
CA ILE A 8 -0.25 3.96 -17.05
C ILE A 8 0.62 4.91 -16.20
N MET A 9 1.92 4.64 -16.05
CA MET A 9 2.82 5.46 -15.24
C MET A 9 3.05 6.86 -15.83
N SER A 10 3.05 7.04 -17.14
CA SER A 10 3.17 8.39 -17.76
C SER A 10 1.94 9.26 -17.56
N VAL A 11 0.78 8.67 -17.26
CA VAL A 11 -0.49 9.39 -17.01
C VAL A 11 -0.60 9.81 -15.54
N PHE A 12 0.07 9.11 -14.61
CA PHE A 12 0.02 9.40 -13.16
C PHE A 12 0.80 10.63 -12.72
N SER A 13 1.62 11.21 -13.59
CA SER A 13 2.22 12.51 -13.34
C SER A 13 1.21 13.66 -13.41
N CYS A 14 -0.05 13.39 -13.76
CA CYS A 14 -1.06 14.42 -13.98
C CYS A 14 -2.16 14.36 -12.91
N SER A 15 -2.42 15.49 -12.28
CA SER A 15 -3.40 15.75 -11.23
C SER A 15 -4.89 15.59 -11.66
N VAL A 16 -5.23 14.91 -12.75
CA VAL A 16 -6.54 14.97 -13.42
C VAL A 16 -7.25 13.62 -13.55
N LEU A 17 -6.91 12.61 -12.76
CA LEU A 17 -7.60 11.31 -12.87
C LEU A 17 -8.53 11.07 -11.69
N THR A 18 -9.59 11.87 -11.56
CA THR A 18 -10.56 11.72 -10.48
C THR A 18 -11.67 10.71 -10.78
N ASP A 19 -12.05 10.45 -12.03
CA ASP A 19 -13.30 9.73 -12.30
C ASP A 19 -13.15 8.33 -12.92
N THR A 20 -11.97 7.93 -13.40
CA THR A 20 -11.81 6.66 -14.11
C THR A 20 -11.15 5.56 -13.27
N PHE A 21 -10.69 5.86 -12.06
CA PHE A 21 -9.94 4.94 -11.21
C PHE A 21 -10.77 4.20 -10.15
N GLU A 22 -12.02 4.56 -9.95
CA GLU A 22 -12.84 4.03 -8.86
C GLU A 22 -13.05 2.50 -8.92
N ARG A 23 -12.82 1.87 -10.06
CA ARG A 23 -13.05 0.42 -10.24
C ARG A 23 -12.00 -0.22 -11.15
N LEU A 24 -10.72 -0.01 -10.87
CA LEU A 24 -9.70 -0.71 -11.61
C LEU A 24 -9.71 -2.20 -11.22
N ASP A 25 -10.06 -3.06 -12.15
CA ASP A 25 -9.92 -4.50 -11.95
C ASP A 25 -8.45 -4.91 -12.14
N LEU A 26 -7.80 -5.14 -11.02
CA LEU A 26 -6.41 -5.57 -10.96
C LEU A 26 -6.25 -7.10 -11.04
N TYR A 27 -7.28 -7.81 -11.49
CA TYR A 27 -7.31 -9.27 -11.54
C TYR A 27 -6.11 -9.92 -12.27
N GLY A 28 -5.46 -9.19 -13.17
CA GLY A 28 -4.26 -9.65 -13.87
C GLY A 28 -2.93 -9.15 -13.26
N PHE A 29 -2.98 -8.35 -12.21
CA PHE A 29 -1.79 -7.76 -11.60
C PHE A 29 -1.46 -8.48 -10.29
N GLY A 30 -0.48 -9.37 -10.31
CA GLY A 30 0.02 -10.01 -9.09
C GLY A 30 0.85 -9.07 -8.19
N ARG A 31 1.17 -7.87 -8.67
CA ARG A 31 2.02 -6.90 -7.96
C ARG A 31 1.59 -5.47 -8.23
N LEU A 32 1.49 -4.67 -7.19
CA LEU A 32 1.36 -3.21 -7.26
C LEU A 32 2.65 -2.50 -6.83
N ALA A 33 3.77 -3.24 -6.86
CA ALA A 33 5.05 -2.71 -6.41
C ALA A 33 5.39 -1.39 -7.14
N TYR A 34 5.67 -0.35 -6.35
CA TYR A 34 6.03 1.00 -6.81
C TYR A 34 4.99 1.71 -7.69
N PHE A 35 3.72 1.26 -7.68
CA PHE A 35 2.69 1.76 -8.59
C PHE A 35 2.45 3.28 -8.46
N PHE A 36 2.44 3.82 -7.25
CA PHE A 36 2.34 5.25 -6.95
C PHE A 36 3.63 5.82 -6.34
N HIS A 37 4.77 5.16 -6.56
CA HIS A 37 6.04 5.66 -6.04
C HIS A 37 6.33 7.07 -6.53
N ALA A 38 6.70 7.96 -5.58
CA ALA A 38 6.97 9.38 -5.82
C ALA A 38 5.80 10.17 -6.44
N ALA A 39 4.59 9.64 -6.43
CA ALA A 39 3.38 10.35 -6.86
C ALA A 39 2.96 11.40 -5.80
N GLN A 40 3.74 12.46 -5.65
CA GLN A 40 3.64 13.45 -4.55
C GLN A 40 2.29 14.18 -4.49
N SER A 41 1.58 14.29 -5.62
CA SER A 41 0.27 14.95 -5.71
C SER A 41 -0.90 13.97 -5.79
N PHE A 42 -0.63 12.66 -5.71
CA PHE A 42 -1.67 11.66 -5.84
C PHE A 42 -2.44 11.50 -4.52
N ASN A 43 -3.76 11.73 -4.57
CA ASN A 43 -4.71 11.44 -3.49
C ASN A 43 -6.04 10.94 -4.07
N GLY A 44 -6.00 10.15 -5.14
CA GLY A 44 -7.18 9.52 -5.73
C GLY A 44 -7.76 8.42 -4.85
N ASP A 45 -9.07 8.21 -4.97
CA ASP A 45 -9.73 7.14 -4.22
C ASP A 45 -9.43 5.77 -4.86
N VAL A 46 -8.80 4.92 -4.09
CA VAL A 46 -8.43 3.54 -4.45
C VAL A 46 -9.10 2.52 -3.54
N SER A 47 -10.03 2.94 -2.69
CA SER A 47 -10.67 2.10 -1.67
C SER A 47 -11.43 0.92 -2.26
N ALA A 48 -12.01 1.10 -3.44
CA ALA A 48 -12.78 0.07 -4.15
C ALA A 48 -11.92 -0.86 -5.03
N TRP A 49 -10.61 -0.74 -5.01
CA TRP A 49 -9.74 -1.60 -5.82
C TRP A 49 -9.76 -3.04 -5.33
N ASN A 50 -9.94 -3.97 -6.25
CA ASN A 50 -9.82 -5.39 -5.95
C ASN A 50 -8.35 -5.82 -6.02
N ILE A 51 -7.72 -5.91 -4.85
CA ILE A 51 -6.32 -6.37 -4.72
C ILE A 51 -6.20 -7.82 -4.23
N SER A 52 -7.27 -8.59 -4.20
CA SER A 52 -7.30 -9.96 -3.64
C SER A 52 -6.28 -10.93 -4.26
N HIS A 53 -5.72 -10.60 -5.42
CA HIS A 53 -4.68 -11.39 -6.12
C HIS A 53 -3.28 -10.80 -5.96
N VAL A 54 -3.14 -9.64 -5.31
CA VAL A 54 -1.86 -8.96 -5.16
C VAL A 54 -1.01 -9.65 -4.09
N THR A 55 0.23 -9.93 -4.43
CA THR A 55 1.21 -10.56 -3.53
C THR A 55 2.27 -9.57 -3.03
N SER A 56 2.47 -8.44 -3.71
CA SER A 56 3.42 -7.42 -3.29
C SER A 56 2.84 -6.02 -3.43
N LEU A 57 2.91 -5.27 -2.35
CA LEU A 57 2.63 -3.85 -2.25
C LEU A 57 3.93 -3.05 -2.01
N ALA A 58 5.11 -3.64 -2.30
CA ALA A 58 6.39 -2.99 -2.06
C ALA A 58 6.46 -1.61 -2.71
N GLY A 59 6.77 -0.58 -1.93
CA GLY A 59 6.92 0.80 -2.40
C GLY A 59 5.67 1.42 -3.04
N THR A 60 4.49 0.80 -2.96
CA THR A 60 3.28 1.22 -3.68
C THR A 60 2.98 2.71 -3.48
N PHE A 61 3.03 3.22 -2.27
CA PHE A 61 2.81 4.64 -1.94
C PHE A 61 4.08 5.32 -1.40
N SER A 62 5.25 4.74 -1.68
CA SER A 62 6.50 5.33 -1.23
C SER A 62 6.67 6.74 -1.81
N SER A 63 6.90 7.71 -0.94
CA SER A 63 7.01 9.15 -1.28
C SER A 63 5.75 9.78 -1.91
N ALA A 64 4.59 9.13 -1.77
CA ALA A 64 3.30 9.73 -2.11
C ALA A 64 2.85 10.65 -0.94
N THR A 65 3.43 11.82 -0.85
CA THR A 65 3.43 12.69 0.34
C THR A 65 2.05 13.19 0.77
N VAL A 66 1.09 13.33 -0.17
CA VAL A 66 -0.28 13.78 0.12
C VAL A 66 -1.30 12.64 0.13
N PHE A 67 -0.87 11.40 -0.14
CA PHE A 67 -1.78 10.28 -0.15
C PHE A 67 -2.36 10.03 1.24
N ASN A 68 -3.70 10.12 1.34
CA ASN A 68 -4.45 9.84 2.56
C ASN A 68 -5.86 9.34 2.20
N ARG A 69 -5.95 8.12 1.65
CA ARG A 69 -7.22 7.46 1.34
C ARG A 69 -7.37 6.17 2.12
N ASP A 70 -8.60 5.82 2.40
CA ASP A 70 -8.93 4.63 3.17
C ASP A 70 -8.68 3.35 2.35
N VAL A 71 -7.66 2.61 2.75
CA VAL A 71 -7.30 1.30 2.20
C VAL A 71 -7.46 0.19 3.24
N SER A 72 -8.11 0.47 4.36
CA SER A 72 -8.28 -0.47 5.48
C SER A 72 -9.08 -1.72 5.11
N LEU A 73 -9.94 -1.63 4.09
CA LEU A 73 -10.78 -2.73 3.62
C LEU A 73 -10.16 -3.53 2.47
N TRP A 74 -8.93 -3.24 2.08
CA TRP A 74 -8.25 -4.03 1.07
C TRP A 74 -8.07 -5.49 1.53
N GLU A 75 -8.40 -6.43 0.63
CA GLU A 75 -8.18 -7.87 0.86
C GLU A 75 -6.69 -8.21 0.70
N THR A 76 -5.98 -8.33 1.83
CA THR A 76 -4.52 -8.47 1.85
C THR A 76 -4.03 -9.89 2.17
N SER A 77 -4.91 -10.88 2.21
CA SER A 77 -4.58 -12.26 2.61
C SER A 77 -3.49 -12.94 1.76
N ARG A 78 -3.24 -12.42 0.56
CA ARG A 78 -2.17 -12.92 -0.33
C ARG A 78 -0.89 -12.10 -0.31
N VAL A 79 -0.88 -10.96 0.36
CA VAL A 79 0.28 -10.08 0.40
C VAL A 79 1.41 -10.72 1.22
N VAL A 80 2.59 -10.76 0.60
CA VAL A 80 3.83 -11.32 1.18
C VAL A 80 4.83 -10.21 1.46
N ASP A 81 4.79 -9.14 0.67
CA ASP A 81 5.79 -8.08 0.68
C ASP A 81 5.15 -6.69 0.81
N LEU A 82 5.46 -6.03 1.93
CA LEU A 82 5.07 -4.66 2.28
C LEU A 82 6.28 -3.72 2.37
N THR A 83 7.46 -4.13 1.85
CA THR A 83 8.68 -3.33 1.95
C THR A 83 8.44 -1.92 1.44
N SER A 84 8.72 -0.90 2.26
CA SER A 84 8.58 0.52 1.92
C SER A 84 7.19 0.97 1.43
N ALA A 85 6.13 0.19 1.64
CA ALA A 85 4.83 0.45 1.02
C ALA A 85 4.28 1.87 1.29
N PHE A 86 4.53 2.43 2.47
CA PHE A 86 4.17 3.80 2.87
C PHE A 86 5.38 4.63 3.31
N GLN A 87 6.58 4.29 2.85
CA GLN A 87 7.76 5.06 3.18
C GLN A 87 7.59 6.51 2.73
N SER A 88 7.80 7.48 3.62
CA SER A 88 7.63 8.92 3.34
C SER A 88 6.24 9.33 2.83
N ALA A 89 5.21 8.52 3.03
CA ALA A 89 3.81 8.89 2.80
C ALA A 89 3.32 9.74 3.98
N ASN A 90 3.71 11.02 3.98
CA ASN A 90 3.64 11.87 5.18
C ASN A 90 2.22 12.19 5.66
N SER A 91 1.23 12.18 4.77
CA SER A 91 -0.17 12.47 5.11
C SER A 91 -0.97 11.22 5.48
N PHE A 92 -0.42 10.01 5.28
CA PHE A 92 -1.18 8.78 5.46
C PHE A 92 -1.45 8.48 6.93
N ASP A 93 -2.75 8.43 7.33
CA ASP A 93 -3.21 8.26 8.71
C ASP A 93 -4.43 7.31 8.84
N PHE A 94 -4.59 6.33 7.97
CA PHE A 94 -5.66 5.33 8.13
C PHE A 94 -5.20 4.11 8.94
N ASP A 95 -6.14 3.55 9.71
CA ASP A 95 -5.91 2.33 10.51
C ASP A 95 -5.88 1.09 9.61
N LEU A 96 -4.75 0.40 9.61
CA LEU A 96 -4.53 -0.84 8.85
C LEU A 96 -4.63 -2.11 9.72
N SER A 97 -5.15 -2.03 10.93
CA SER A 97 -5.28 -3.16 11.86
C SER A 97 -6.13 -4.32 11.30
N LYS A 98 -6.99 -4.03 10.31
CA LYS A 98 -7.83 -5.04 9.63
C LYS A 98 -7.10 -5.83 8.54
N TRP A 99 -5.90 -5.41 8.15
CA TRP A 99 -5.16 -6.13 7.13
C TRP A 99 -4.77 -7.52 7.61
N ASN A 100 -5.05 -8.53 6.78
CA ASN A 100 -4.53 -9.86 7.02
C ASN A 100 -3.04 -9.89 6.67
N THR A 101 -2.19 -10.09 7.67
CA THR A 101 -0.73 -10.07 7.55
C THR A 101 -0.08 -11.44 7.77
N GLU A 102 -0.87 -12.50 7.85
CA GLU A 102 -0.37 -13.86 8.12
C GLU A 102 0.72 -14.31 7.13
N ARG A 103 0.61 -13.89 5.88
CA ARG A 103 1.57 -14.25 4.83
C ARG A 103 2.69 -13.23 4.62
N VAL A 104 2.67 -12.11 5.33
CA VAL A 104 3.69 -11.06 5.17
C VAL A 104 5.02 -11.53 5.74
N THR A 105 6.04 -11.59 4.90
CA THR A 105 7.42 -11.96 5.29
C THR A 105 8.40 -10.79 5.14
N LEU A 106 8.10 -9.81 4.29
CA LEU A 106 8.94 -8.65 4.02
C LEU A 106 8.17 -7.37 4.34
N MET A 107 8.72 -6.52 5.23
CA MET A 107 8.10 -5.27 5.63
C MET A 107 9.12 -4.20 6.06
N ASP A 108 10.36 -4.32 5.58
CA ASP A 108 11.40 -3.35 5.91
C ASP A 108 10.97 -1.96 5.45
N HIS A 109 11.23 -0.97 6.29
CA HIS A 109 10.94 0.43 6.00
C HIS A 109 9.46 0.77 5.72
N LEU A 110 8.50 -0.08 6.08
CA LEU A 110 7.08 0.07 5.76
C LEU A 110 6.55 1.50 5.96
N PHE A 111 6.91 2.16 7.08
CA PHE A 111 6.54 3.53 7.42
C PHE A 111 7.76 4.43 7.69
N GLN A 112 8.93 4.13 7.12
CA GLN A 112 10.12 4.93 7.37
C GLN A 112 9.94 6.38 6.92
N VAL A 113 10.41 7.33 7.75
CA VAL A 113 10.41 8.78 7.46
C VAL A 113 9.00 9.39 7.27
N CYS A 114 7.95 8.78 7.81
CA CYS A 114 6.70 9.51 7.94
C CYS A 114 6.85 10.55 9.07
N LEU A 115 6.62 11.83 8.76
CA LEU A 115 6.92 12.96 9.66
C LEU A 115 5.97 13.05 10.87
N PHE A 116 4.85 12.35 10.87
CA PHE A 116 3.88 12.38 11.94
C PHE A 116 3.97 11.14 12.81
N ASP A 117 4.23 11.39 14.08
CA ASP A 117 4.27 10.39 15.15
C ASP A 117 2.83 10.04 15.58
N TYR A 118 2.05 9.46 14.65
CA TYR A 118 0.70 9.03 14.97
C TYR A 118 0.71 7.62 15.53
N PRO A 119 0.45 7.46 16.84
CA PRO A 119 0.62 6.18 17.53
C PRO A 119 -0.43 5.13 17.15
N ARG A 120 -1.52 5.49 16.46
CA ARG A 120 -2.65 4.57 16.26
C ARG A 120 -2.48 3.63 15.07
N THR A 121 -1.99 4.12 13.94
CA THR A 121 -1.87 3.32 12.70
C THR A 121 -0.67 2.42 12.69
N ARG A 122 0.45 2.89 13.26
CA ARG A 122 1.73 2.19 13.24
C ARG A 122 1.85 1.10 14.29
N VAL A 123 1.33 1.39 15.49
CA VAL A 123 1.56 0.48 16.63
C VAL A 123 0.77 -0.80 16.46
N GLY A 124 -0.48 -0.73 15.99
CA GLY A 124 -1.31 -1.91 15.78
C GLY A 124 -0.73 -2.88 14.75
N LEU A 125 -0.53 -2.41 13.51
CA LEU A 125 -0.07 -3.29 12.42
C LEU A 125 1.36 -3.80 12.63
N VAL A 126 2.29 -2.91 13.01
CA VAL A 126 3.69 -3.31 13.24
C VAL A 126 3.83 -4.19 14.48
N ALA A 127 3.05 -3.96 15.54
CA ALA A 127 3.01 -4.82 16.71
C ALA A 127 2.48 -6.20 16.34
N THR A 128 1.35 -6.28 15.64
CA THR A 128 0.76 -7.55 15.19
C THR A 128 1.73 -8.35 14.32
N ILE A 129 2.39 -7.70 13.36
CA ILE A 129 3.36 -8.38 12.49
C ILE A 129 4.60 -8.82 13.28
N ARG A 130 5.08 -8.03 14.25
CA ARG A 130 6.21 -8.43 15.11
C ARG A 130 5.86 -9.61 15.99
N GLU A 131 4.71 -9.59 16.63
CA GLU A 131 4.23 -10.67 17.47
C GLU A 131 4.11 -11.98 16.68
N LEU A 132 3.58 -11.92 15.45
CA LEU A 132 3.50 -13.09 14.56
C LEU A 132 4.89 -13.62 14.19
N LYS A 133 5.85 -12.73 13.88
CA LYS A 133 7.23 -13.15 13.59
C LYS A 133 7.95 -13.75 14.79
N ASP A 134 7.72 -13.24 15.99
CA ASP A 134 8.31 -13.77 17.21
C ASP A 134 7.73 -15.13 17.59
N LEU A 135 6.47 -15.40 17.25
CA LEU A 135 5.85 -16.72 17.41
C LEU A 135 6.47 -17.76 16.47
N HIS A 136 6.72 -17.40 15.20
CA HIS A 136 7.33 -18.31 14.21
C HIS A 136 8.86 -18.51 14.40
N ARG A 137 9.50 -17.75 15.29
CA ARG A 137 10.93 -17.85 15.56
C ARG A 137 11.28 -18.79 16.72
N LYS A 138 10.23 -19.29 17.40
CA LYS A 138 10.38 -20.17 18.57
C LYS A 138 10.25 -21.67 18.24
N ASP A 139 9.98 -22.00 16.99
CA ASP A 139 10.00 -23.35 16.43
C ASP A 139 11.27 -23.53 15.59
#